data_dcb96af3effb74013744c08a10a99b8e
#
_entry.id   dcb96af3effb74013744c08a10a99b8e
#
_cell.length_a   1.000
_cell.length_b   1.000
_cell.length_c   1.000
_cell.angle_alpha   90.00
_cell.angle_beta   90.00
_cell.angle_gamma   90.00
#
_symmetry.space_group_name_H-M   'P 1'
#
loop_
_entity.id
_entity.type
_entity.pdbx_description
1 polymer ?
#
loop_
_entity_poly.entity_id
_entity_poly.type
_entity_poly.pdbx_seq_one_letter_code
_entity_poly.pdbx_strand_id
1 'polypeptide(L)'
;ASDVYKRQDEASMISNEGLSGSMFGTGRLLDDLVQFVYSGQGCRLLLMGDTAQLPPVGEEQSPALFADALKGYGLEVVEVDLTQVVRQEQQSGILWNATRLRQLIAEDDCYSLPKIKVSGFADIKVLPGNELIETLSSCYDHDGLDETIVVCRSNKRANIYNKGIRAQILWREDELNTGDLLMVAKNNYFWTEKEKEMDFIANGETAVVRRVRRTRELYGFRFADVTLVFPDYNDFELEVNMLLDTLHTDSPALPKAENDRLFYSVLEDYADITVKRERMKKMKADPYYNALQVKYAYAVTCHKAQGGQWKNVFLDQGYMTDEYLTPDYFRWLYTAFTRATGTLYLVNYPEEQIV
;
A
#
# COMPACT_ATOMS: atom_id res chain seq x y z
N ALA A 1 -6.02 -5.84 -31.94
CA ALA A 1 -4.58 -5.98 -32.06
C ALA A 1 -4.04 -6.17 -30.65
N SER A 2 -3.59 -7.37 -30.32
CA SER A 2 -2.90 -7.58 -29.03
C SER A 2 -1.56 -6.85 -29.10
N ASP A 3 -1.30 -5.97 -28.14
CA ASP A 3 0.02 -5.33 -28.02
C ASP A 3 1.10 -6.39 -27.94
N VAL A 4 2.07 -6.33 -28.85
CA VAL A 4 3.20 -7.27 -28.91
C VAL A 4 4.09 -7.13 -27.66
N TYR A 5 4.02 -5.99 -26.98
CA TYR A 5 4.76 -5.70 -25.76
C TYR A 5 3.79 -5.49 -24.60
N LYS A 6 4.00 -6.21 -23.50
CA LYS A 6 3.43 -5.89 -22.20
C LYS A 6 4.51 -5.26 -21.34
N ARG A 7 4.23 -4.07 -20.80
CA ARG A 7 5.08 -3.39 -19.83
C ARG A 7 4.46 -3.52 -18.47
N GLN A 8 5.25 -3.92 -17.51
CA GLN A 8 4.86 -3.97 -16.10
C GLN A 8 5.86 -3.16 -15.30
N ASP A 9 5.40 -2.04 -14.79
CA ASP A 9 6.13 -1.22 -13.83
C ASP A 9 5.93 -1.73 -12.40
N GLU A 10 6.75 -1.26 -11.46
CA GLU A 10 6.76 -1.72 -10.07
C GLU A 10 6.81 -3.25 -9.94
N ALA A 11 7.59 -3.90 -10.81
CA ALA A 11 7.69 -5.36 -10.84
C ALA A 11 8.33 -5.95 -9.57
N SER A 12 8.95 -5.12 -8.73
CA SER A 12 9.41 -5.50 -7.38
C SER A 12 8.30 -6.04 -6.49
N MET A 13 7.04 -5.69 -6.76
CA MET A 13 5.87 -6.11 -5.99
C MET A 13 5.22 -7.42 -6.49
N ILE A 14 5.70 -8.00 -7.60
CA ILE A 14 5.11 -9.20 -8.17
C ILE A 14 5.60 -10.43 -7.41
N SER A 15 4.69 -11.05 -6.66
CA SER A 15 4.93 -12.28 -5.91
C SER A 15 4.80 -13.52 -6.80
N ASN A 16 5.57 -14.57 -6.45
CA ASN A 16 5.38 -15.92 -6.98
C ASN A 16 5.01 -16.94 -5.91
N GLU A 17 4.84 -16.54 -4.66
CA GLU A 17 4.26 -17.37 -3.62
C GLU A 17 2.74 -17.45 -3.78
N GLY A 18 2.20 -18.67 -3.65
CA GLY A 18 0.77 -18.91 -3.82
C GLY A 18 -0.07 -18.23 -2.73
N LEU A 19 -0.82 -17.19 -3.10
CA LEU A 19 -1.78 -16.55 -2.20
C LEU A 19 -2.99 -17.47 -1.99
N SER A 20 -3.12 -18.03 -0.80
CA SER A 20 -4.30 -18.80 -0.42
C SER A 20 -5.56 -17.92 -0.47
N GLY A 21 -6.53 -18.29 -1.33
CA GLY A 21 -7.79 -17.56 -1.46
C GLY A 21 -7.83 -16.54 -2.59
N SER A 22 -6.91 -16.61 -3.55
CA SER A 22 -7.00 -15.85 -4.80
C SER A 22 -8.34 -16.15 -5.50
N MET A 23 -9.05 -15.09 -5.91
CA MET A 23 -10.29 -15.22 -6.69
C MET A 23 -10.01 -15.52 -8.17
N PHE A 24 -8.82 -15.23 -8.65
CA PHE A 24 -8.40 -15.33 -10.05
C PHE A 24 -7.03 -16.00 -10.14
N GLY A 25 -6.80 -16.71 -11.25
CA GLY A 25 -5.52 -17.36 -11.54
C GLY A 25 -5.16 -18.48 -10.58
N THR A 26 -3.87 -18.78 -10.52
CA THR A 26 -3.30 -19.82 -9.65
C THR A 26 -2.98 -19.31 -8.25
N GLY A 27 -3.04 -17.99 -8.03
CA GLY A 27 -2.55 -17.31 -6.84
C GLY A 27 -1.05 -16.98 -6.90
N ARG A 28 -0.35 -17.42 -7.95
CA ARG A 28 1.06 -17.14 -8.25
C ARG A 28 1.11 -16.08 -9.35
N LEU A 29 1.23 -14.84 -8.95
CA LEU A 29 1.04 -13.70 -9.87
C LEU A 29 2.06 -13.70 -11.02
N LEU A 30 3.32 -14.03 -10.76
CA LEU A 30 4.35 -14.10 -11.80
C LEU A 30 4.08 -15.22 -12.80
N ASP A 31 3.69 -16.41 -12.30
CA ASP A 31 3.30 -17.54 -13.17
C ASP A 31 2.14 -17.15 -14.09
N ASP A 32 1.10 -16.55 -13.50
CA ASP A 32 -0.11 -16.12 -14.23
C ASP A 32 0.21 -15.04 -15.27
N LEU A 33 1.07 -14.08 -14.93
CA LEU A 33 1.52 -13.01 -15.84
C LEU A 33 2.31 -13.56 -17.02
N VAL A 34 3.29 -14.43 -16.76
CA VAL A 34 4.10 -15.06 -17.80
C VAL A 34 3.20 -15.92 -18.72
N GLN A 35 2.34 -16.74 -18.16
CA GLN A 35 1.41 -17.55 -18.93
C GLN A 35 0.47 -16.70 -19.78
N PHE A 36 -0.08 -15.63 -19.23
CA PHE A 36 -0.96 -14.71 -19.96
C PHE A 36 -0.25 -14.06 -21.15
N VAL A 37 0.95 -13.48 -20.94
CA VAL A 37 1.67 -12.80 -22.01
C VAL A 37 2.10 -13.75 -23.10
N TYR A 38 2.65 -14.90 -22.75
CA TYR A 38 3.21 -15.86 -23.73
C TYR A 38 2.18 -16.83 -24.28
N SER A 39 0.90 -16.75 -23.89
CA SER A 39 -0.21 -17.36 -24.62
C SER A 39 -0.48 -16.70 -25.97
N GLY A 40 -0.04 -15.44 -26.14
CA GLY A 40 -0.10 -14.71 -27.40
C GLY A 40 1.08 -15.04 -28.33
N GLN A 41 0.90 -14.84 -29.64
CA GLN A 41 1.97 -15.04 -30.62
C GLN A 41 2.90 -13.81 -30.71
N GLY A 42 4.22 -14.03 -30.59
CA GLY A 42 5.22 -12.99 -30.73
C GLY A 42 5.22 -11.94 -29.61
N CYS A 43 4.54 -12.20 -28.49
CA CYS A 43 4.48 -11.28 -27.36
C CYS A 43 5.79 -11.27 -26.57
N ARG A 44 6.09 -10.10 -25.98
CA ARG A 44 7.24 -9.88 -25.11
C ARG A 44 6.80 -9.19 -23.83
N LEU A 45 7.47 -9.51 -22.74
CA LEU A 45 7.25 -8.92 -21.42
C LEU A 45 8.45 -8.03 -21.07
N LEU A 46 8.18 -6.79 -20.69
CA LEU A 46 9.15 -5.86 -20.10
C LEU A 46 8.78 -5.65 -18.64
N LEU A 47 9.62 -6.11 -17.75
CA LEU A 47 9.50 -5.94 -16.30
C LEU A 47 10.44 -4.81 -15.87
N MET A 48 9.91 -3.82 -15.18
CA MET A 48 10.66 -2.67 -14.65
C MET A 48 10.43 -2.58 -13.16
N GLY A 49 11.48 -2.35 -12.39
CA GLY A 49 11.38 -2.22 -10.94
C GLY A 49 12.73 -1.94 -10.31
N ASP A 50 12.73 -1.78 -9.01
CA ASP A 50 13.93 -1.47 -8.22
C ASP A 50 14.17 -2.57 -7.17
N THR A 51 15.28 -3.30 -7.30
CA THR A 51 15.66 -4.40 -6.41
C THR A 51 16.06 -3.91 -5.00
N ALA A 52 16.32 -2.63 -4.82
CA ALA A 52 16.57 -2.04 -3.51
C ALA A 52 15.28 -1.69 -2.75
N GLN A 53 14.11 -1.65 -3.43
CA GLN A 53 12.81 -1.50 -2.78
C GLN A 53 12.38 -2.79 -2.08
N LEU A 54 11.32 -2.67 -1.26
CA LEU A 54 10.73 -3.82 -0.57
C LEU A 54 10.27 -4.88 -1.58
N PRO A 55 10.63 -6.15 -1.37
CA PRO A 55 10.08 -7.27 -2.13
C PRO A 55 8.62 -7.55 -1.73
N PRO A 56 7.93 -8.47 -2.42
CA PRO A 56 6.61 -8.93 -1.99
C PRO A 56 6.65 -9.48 -0.56
N VAL A 57 5.54 -9.30 0.17
CA VAL A 57 5.44 -9.78 1.55
C VAL A 57 5.65 -11.30 1.63
N GLY A 58 6.61 -11.71 2.44
CA GLY A 58 6.96 -13.12 2.64
C GLY A 58 8.07 -13.63 1.72
N GLU A 59 8.53 -12.83 0.77
CA GLU A 59 9.64 -13.17 -0.12
C GLU A 59 10.90 -12.35 0.23
N GLU A 60 12.06 -12.96 0.16
CA GLU A 60 13.34 -12.29 0.43
C GLU A 60 13.79 -11.38 -0.73
N GLN A 61 13.29 -11.67 -1.93
CA GLN A 61 13.66 -10.99 -3.16
C GLN A 61 12.44 -10.88 -4.07
N SER A 62 12.51 -9.97 -5.04
CA SER A 62 11.45 -9.78 -6.04
C SER A 62 11.64 -10.74 -7.21
N PRO A 63 10.91 -11.87 -7.30
CA PRO A 63 11.19 -12.92 -8.29
C PRO A 63 11.07 -12.42 -9.74
N ALA A 64 10.23 -11.42 -9.98
CA ALA A 64 10.04 -10.82 -11.30
C ALA A 64 11.24 -9.99 -11.79
N LEU A 65 12.17 -9.62 -10.91
CA LEU A 65 13.36 -8.84 -11.24
C LEU A 65 14.65 -9.69 -11.27
N PHE A 66 14.53 -11.02 -11.11
CA PHE A 66 15.66 -11.92 -11.18
C PHE A 66 15.68 -12.69 -12.50
N ALA A 67 16.72 -12.49 -13.29
CA ALA A 67 16.90 -13.15 -14.58
C ALA A 67 16.80 -14.68 -14.48
N ASP A 68 17.36 -15.27 -13.43
CA ASP A 68 17.38 -16.74 -13.27
C ASP A 68 15.98 -17.30 -12.96
N ALA A 69 15.15 -16.58 -12.20
CA ALA A 69 13.75 -16.96 -11.99
C ALA A 69 12.97 -16.97 -13.32
N LEU A 70 13.19 -15.94 -14.15
CA LEU A 70 12.54 -15.81 -15.46
C LEU A 70 13.06 -16.84 -16.48
N LYS A 71 14.35 -17.17 -16.47
CA LYS A 71 14.92 -18.25 -17.29
C LYS A 71 14.32 -19.62 -16.95
N GLY A 72 13.90 -19.82 -15.67
CA GLY A 72 13.20 -21.02 -15.23
C GLY A 72 11.90 -21.31 -16.00
N TYR A 73 11.28 -20.30 -16.62
CA TYR A 73 10.13 -20.45 -17.53
C TYR A 73 10.53 -20.81 -18.97
N GLY A 74 11.83 -21.03 -19.25
CA GLY A 74 12.32 -21.28 -20.61
C GLY A 74 12.37 -20.02 -21.49
N LEU A 75 12.38 -18.83 -20.88
CA LEU A 75 12.42 -17.56 -21.59
C LEU A 75 13.85 -17.11 -21.86
N GLU A 76 14.05 -16.45 -22.98
CA GLU A 76 15.27 -15.66 -23.24
C GLU A 76 15.15 -14.32 -22.52
N VAL A 77 16.07 -14.06 -21.57
CA VAL A 77 16.02 -12.89 -20.69
C VAL A 77 17.20 -11.98 -21.01
N VAL A 78 16.89 -10.69 -21.22
CA VAL A 78 17.89 -9.61 -21.32
C VAL A 78 17.69 -8.70 -20.12
N GLU A 79 18.74 -8.53 -19.34
CA GLU A 79 18.75 -7.66 -18.15
C GLU A 79 19.52 -6.37 -18.45
N VAL A 80 18.96 -5.25 -17.99
CA VAL A 80 19.58 -3.93 -18.15
C VAL A 80 19.45 -3.17 -16.84
N ASP A 81 20.58 -2.81 -16.24
CA ASP A 81 20.64 -1.99 -15.04
C ASP A 81 20.74 -0.50 -15.38
N LEU A 82 19.78 0.27 -14.88
CA LEU A 82 19.80 1.72 -14.94
C LEU A 82 20.44 2.28 -13.66
N THR A 83 21.74 2.54 -13.71
CA THR A 83 22.53 2.99 -12.54
C THR A 83 22.60 4.50 -12.40
N GLN A 84 22.27 5.26 -13.44
CA GLN A 84 22.36 6.72 -13.43
C GLN A 84 21.10 7.34 -12.83
N VAL A 85 21.25 8.06 -11.71
CA VAL A 85 20.16 8.82 -11.09
C VAL A 85 19.94 10.11 -11.89
N VAL A 86 18.80 10.21 -12.56
CA VAL A 86 18.43 11.37 -13.39
C VAL A 86 17.73 12.47 -12.57
N ARG A 87 17.08 12.11 -11.46
CA ARG A 87 16.47 13.08 -10.54
C ARG A 87 17.56 13.74 -9.73
N GLN A 88 18.08 14.85 -10.23
CA GLN A 88 19.15 15.57 -9.55
C GLN A 88 18.67 16.82 -8.86
N GLU A 89 18.91 16.82 -7.55
CA GLU A 89 19.53 17.96 -6.94
C GLU A 89 20.73 17.45 -6.15
N GLN A 90 21.94 17.89 -6.50
CA GLN A 90 23.18 17.56 -5.77
C GLN A 90 23.13 18.03 -4.30
N GLN A 91 22.05 18.70 -3.90
CA GLN A 91 21.78 19.26 -2.59
C GLN A 91 20.68 18.47 -1.81
N SER A 92 20.18 17.35 -2.35
CA SER A 92 19.14 16.56 -1.68
C SER A 92 19.73 15.54 -0.70
N GLY A 93 19.41 15.71 0.58
CA GLY A 93 19.72 14.76 1.64
C GLY A 93 18.94 13.46 1.50
N ILE A 94 17.72 13.53 1.00
CA ILE A 94 16.89 12.35 0.70
C ILE A 94 17.60 11.47 -0.33
N LEU A 95 18.00 12.06 -1.45
CA LEU A 95 18.70 11.33 -2.53
C LEU A 95 20.07 10.80 -2.07
N TRP A 96 20.83 11.61 -1.34
CA TRP A 96 22.13 11.19 -0.82
C TRP A 96 22.02 9.93 0.05
N ASN A 97 21.09 9.95 1.02
CA ASN A 97 20.86 8.82 1.92
C ASN A 97 20.27 7.61 1.21
N ALA A 98 19.31 7.81 0.31
CA ALA A 98 18.75 6.73 -0.50
C ALA A 98 19.83 6.03 -1.36
N THR A 99 20.72 6.81 -1.98
CA THR A 99 21.86 6.27 -2.76
C THR A 99 22.79 5.45 -1.86
N ARG A 100 23.10 5.95 -0.65
CA ARG A 100 23.93 5.22 0.30
C ARG A 100 23.27 3.92 0.78
N LEU A 101 21.99 3.95 1.09
CA LEU A 101 21.23 2.74 1.47
C LEU A 101 21.24 1.71 0.34
N ARG A 102 21.03 2.14 -0.91
CA ARG A 102 21.09 1.26 -2.09
C ARG A 102 22.48 0.62 -2.25
N GLN A 103 23.55 1.37 -1.99
CA GLN A 103 24.90 0.82 -2.02
C GLN A 103 25.11 -0.24 -0.95
N LEU A 104 24.69 0.01 0.30
CA LEU A 104 24.78 -0.96 1.39
C LEU A 104 24.02 -2.25 1.08
N ILE A 105 22.83 -2.14 0.47
CA ILE A 105 22.05 -3.31 0.02
C ILE A 105 22.81 -4.08 -1.08
N ALA A 106 23.39 -3.38 -2.05
CA ALA A 106 24.12 -4.02 -3.16
C ALA A 106 25.43 -4.68 -2.71
N GLU A 107 26.09 -4.11 -1.68
CA GLU A 107 27.32 -4.63 -1.08
C GLU A 107 27.09 -5.71 -0.01
N ASP A 108 25.82 -6.02 0.29
CA ASP A 108 25.38 -6.90 1.38
C ASP A 108 25.95 -6.47 2.77
N ASP A 109 26.11 -5.14 2.95
CA ASP A 109 26.60 -4.55 4.22
C ASP A 109 25.42 -4.01 5.06
N CYS A 110 24.58 -4.94 5.50
CA CYS A 110 23.36 -4.65 6.27
C CYS A 110 23.46 -5.08 7.75
N TYR A 111 24.65 -5.04 8.34
CA TYR A 111 24.92 -5.58 9.68
C TYR A 111 24.96 -4.54 10.80
N SER A 112 24.87 -3.25 10.48
CA SER A 112 24.88 -2.17 11.46
C SER A 112 23.87 -1.09 11.11
N LEU A 113 23.39 -0.31 12.11
CA LEU A 113 22.48 0.79 11.88
C LEU A 113 23.07 1.79 10.86
N PRO A 114 22.38 2.01 9.73
CA PRO A 114 22.86 2.94 8.72
C PRO A 114 22.90 4.35 9.28
N LYS A 115 24.01 5.06 9.06
CA LYS A 115 24.14 6.46 9.43
C LYS A 115 23.40 7.33 8.42
N ILE A 116 22.53 8.19 8.90
CA ILE A 116 21.71 9.07 8.07
C ILE A 116 22.27 10.50 8.17
N LYS A 117 22.70 11.01 7.04
CA LYS A 117 23.25 12.35 6.95
C LYS A 117 22.12 13.38 6.82
N VAL A 118 21.97 14.19 7.82
CA VAL A 118 20.99 15.29 7.88
C VAL A 118 21.68 16.65 7.73
N SER A 119 22.89 16.76 8.30
CA SER A 119 23.62 18.01 8.30
C SER A 119 23.93 18.51 6.87
N GLY A 120 23.60 19.76 6.60
CA GLY A 120 23.83 20.41 5.31
C GLY A 120 22.73 20.26 4.28
N PHE A 121 21.61 19.62 4.62
CA PHE A 121 20.46 19.44 3.73
C PHE A 121 19.20 20.12 4.29
N ALA A 122 18.39 20.69 3.41
CA ALA A 122 17.14 21.36 3.79
C ALA A 122 15.92 20.44 3.71
N ASP A 123 16.02 19.37 2.91
CA ASP A 123 14.93 18.44 2.57
C ASP A 123 14.82 17.23 3.51
N ILE A 124 15.71 17.09 4.50
CA ILE A 124 15.67 16.04 5.51
C ILE A 124 15.85 16.65 6.90
N LYS A 125 14.97 16.28 7.85
CA LYS A 125 14.93 16.88 9.18
C LYS A 125 14.69 15.82 10.25
N VAL A 126 15.37 15.93 11.38
CA VAL A 126 15.04 15.13 12.58
C VAL A 126 13.90 15.85 13.31
N LEU A 127 12.87 15.09 13.66
CA LEU A 127 11.69 15.62 14.32
C LEU A 127 11.47 14.91 15.67
N PRO A 128 11.61 15.65 16.80
CA PRO A 128 11.24 15.14 18.12
C PRO A 128 9.72 14.87 18.19
N GLY A 129 9.34 13.83 18.94
CA GLY A 129 7.93 13.42 19.02
C GLY A 129 6.99 14.48 19.62
N ASN A 130 7.48 15.37 20.45
CA ASN A 130 6.71 16.47 21.02
C ASN A 130 6.36 17.58 19.99
N GLU A 131 7.09 17.66 18.87
CA GLU A 131 6.86 18.63 17.79
C GLU A 131 6.00 18.03 16.65
N LEU A 132 5.72 16.72 16.72
CA LEU A 132 5.08 15.98 15.62
C LEU A 132 3.70 16.54 15.24
N ILE A 133 2.83 16.78 16.23
CA ILE A 133 1.45 17.22 15.98
C ILE A 133 1.44 18.62 15.34
N GLU A 134 2.25 19.54 15.85
CA GLU A 134 2.36 20.90 15.32
C GLU A 134 2.91 20.90 13.89
N THR A 135 3.97 20.10 13.63
CA THR A 135 4.59 20.01 12.31
C THR A 135 3.64 19.35 11.30
N LEU A 136 2.94 18.26 11.67
CA LEU A 136 1.92 17.64 10.82
C LEU A 136 0.78 18.61 10.51
N SER A 137 0.25 19.32 11.53
CA SER A 137 -0.81 20.31 11.31
C SER A 137 -0.36 21.40 10.33
N SER A 138 0.85 21.91 10.52
CA SER A 138 1.43 22.91 9.60
C SER A 138 1.58 22.41 8.17
N CYS A 139 2.01 21.15 7.97
CA CYS A 139 2.10 20.56 6.63
C CYS A 139 0.71 20.39 5.99
N TYR A 140 -0.29 19.94 6.76
CA TYR A 140 -1.66 19.82 6.26
C TYR A 140 -2.27 21.16 5.88
N ASP A 141 -2.03 22.21 6.68
CA ASP A 141 -2.54 23.56 6.42
C ASP A 141 -1.88 24.20 5.19
N HIS A 142 -0.60 23.89 4.95
CA HIS A 142 0.17 24.51 3.89
C HIS A 142 0.13 23.76 2.56
N ASP A 143 0.22 22.44 2.62
CA ASP A 143 0.40 21.59 1.43
C ASP A 143 -0.80 20.69 1.15
N GLY A 144 -1.68 20.46 2.12
CA GLY A 144 -2.85 19.59 2.00
C GLY A 144 -2.66 18.20 2.60
N LEU A 145 -3.79 17.53 2.82
CA LEU A 145 -3.84 16.17 3.39
C LEU A 145 -3.29 15.11 2.43
N ASP A 146 -3.44 15.33 1.15
CA ASP A 146 -3.02 14.45 0.04
C ASP A 146 -1.52 14.51 -0.22
N GLU A 147 -0.86 15.61 0.15
CA GLU A 147 0.57 15.83 -0.03
C GLU A 147 1.40 15.48 1.24
N THR A 148 0.76 14.96 2.28
CA THR A 148 1.44 14.70 3.57
C THR A 148 1.04 13.34 4.13
N ILE A 149 2.03 12.49 4.41
CA ILE A 149 1.79 11.13 4.91
C ILE A 149 2.74 10.75 6.04
N VAL A 150 2.26 9.90 6.95
CA VAL A 150 3.12 9.21 7.93
C VAL A 150 3.38 7.78 7.44
N VAL A 151 4.65 7.41 7.32
CA VAL A 151 5.07 6.05 6.95
C VAL A 151 5.66 5.34 8.16
N CYS A 152 5.16 4.14 8.46
CA CYS A 152 5.60 3.35 9.60
C CYS A 152 5.72 1.86 9.29
N ARG A 153 6.25 1.08 10.25
CA ARG A 153 6.59 -0.35 10.03
C ARG A 153 5.42 -1.31 10.18
N SER A 154 4.34 -0.92 10.86
CA SER A 154 3.24 -1.84 11.14
C SER A 154 1.87 -1.16 11.06
N ASN A 155 0.83 -1.95 10.75
CA ASN A 155 -0.55 -1.47 10.77
C ASN A 155 -0.97 -0.99 12.16
N LYS A 156 -0.51 -1.65 13.23
CA LYS A 156 -0.76 -1.21 14.61
C LYS A 156 -0.25 0.21 14.86
N ARG A 157 0.97 0.50 14.38
CA ARG A 157 1.54 1.84 14.49
C ARG A 157 0.79 2.85 13.63
N ALA A 158 0.44 2.49 12.40
CA ALA A 158 -0.38 3.31 11.51
C ALA A 158 -1.74 3.65 12.14
N ASN A 159 -2.41 2.68 12.77
CA ASN A 159 -3.69 2.90 13.46
C ASN A 159 -3.56 3.92 14.61
N ILE A 160 -2.46 3.88 15.38
CA ILE A 160 -2.19 4.86 16.45
C ILE A 160 -2.05 6.27 15.86
N TYR A 161 -1.26 6.43 14.79
CA TYR A 161 -1.10 7.71 14.10
C TYR A 161 -2.42 8.20 13.50
N ASN A 162 -3.14 7.36 12.78
CA ASN A 162 -4.42 7.69 12.18
C ASN A 162 -5.44 8.19 13.23
N LYS A 163 -5.50 7.50 14.37
CA LYS A 163 -6.36 7.91 15.49
C LYS A 163 -5.92 9.25 16.07
N GLY A 164 -4.61 9.43 16.29
CA GLY A 164 -4.04 10.68 16.82
C GLY A 164 -4.28 11.87 15.89
N ILE A 165 -4.01 11.72 14.60
CA ILE A 165 -4.23 12.75 13.58
C ILE A 165 -5.69 13.15 13.51
N ARG A 166 -6.61 12.18 13.45
CA ARG A 166 -8.04 12.47 13.40
C ARG A 166 -8.54 13.22 14.64
N ALA A 167 -8.10 12.80 15.84
CA ALA A 167 -8.55 13.40 17.09
C ALA A 167 -7.90 14.75 17.41
N GLN A 168 -6.60 14.92 17.16
CA GLN A 168 -5.82 16.07 17.63
C GLN A 168 -5.60 17.16 16.58
N ILE A 169 -5.63 16.79 15.29
CA ILE A 169 -5.40 17.74 14.20
C ILE A 169 -6.70 18.03 13.45
N LEU A 170 -7.45 16.97 13.10
CA LEU A 170 -8.65 17.10 12.26
C LEU A 170 -9.94 17.25 13.07
N TRP A 171 -9.87 17.11 14.40
CA TRP A 171 -11.01 17.25 15.32
C TRP A 171 -12.21 16.36 14.93
N ARG A 172 -11.92 15.11 14.50
CA ARG A 172 -12.91 14.13 14.08
C ARG A 172 -13.16 13.13 15.19
N GLU A 173 -14.34 13.18 15.79
CA GLU A 173 -14.71 12.35 16.93
C GLU A 173 -15.44 11.05 16.48
N ASP A 174 -16.29 11.15 15.45
CA ASP A 174 -17.00 9.99 14.91
C ASP A 174 -16.05 9.00 14.25
N GLU A 175 -16.45 7.72 14.20
CA GLU A 175 -15.68 6.67 13.56
C GLU A 175 -15.43 6.95 12.06
N LEU A 176 -16.36 7.62 11.40
CA LEU A 176 -16.24 8.03 10.01
C LEU A 176 -16.87 9.41 9.80
N ASN A 177 -16.10 10.34 9.27
CA ASN A 177 -16.52 11.71 9.00
C ASN A 177 -16.40 12.04 7.51
N THR A 178 -17.25 12.95 7.02
CA THR A 178 -17.05 13.59 5.71
C THR A 178 -15.65 14.22 5.66
N GLY A 179 -14.96 14.02 4.54
CA GLY A 179 -13.59 14.45 4.33
C GLY A 179 -12.52 13.48 4.87
N ASP A 180 -12.89 12.35 5.50
CA ASP A 180 -11.90 11.33 5.86
C ASP A 180 -11.19 10.80 4.63
N LEU A 181 -9.85 10.74 4.73
CA LEU A 181 -8.99 10.14 3.72
C LEU A 181 -8.84 8.64 4.03
N LEU A 182 -9.22 7.83 3.07
CA LEU A 182 -9.21 6.38 3.18
C LEU A 182 -8.31 5.75 2.11
N MET A 183 -7.81 4.57 2.41
CA MET A 183 -7.12 3.70 1.46
C MET A 183 -7.82 2.36 1.40
N VAL A 184 -8.07 1.88 0.20
CA VAL A 184 -8.68 0.57 -0.04
C VAL A 184 -7.71 -0.54 0.40
N ALA A 185 -8.21 -1.48 1.17
CA ALA A 185 -7.41 -2.55 1.76
C ALA A 185 -7.42 -3.86 0.94
N LYS A 186 -8.37 -4.01 0.03
CA LYS A 186 -8.55 -5.20 -0.79
C LYS A 186 -9.25 -4.84 -2.11
N ASN A 187 -8.80 -5.44 -3.23
CA ASN A 187 -9.45 -5.26 -4.54
C ASN A 187 -10.96 -5.56 -4.46
N ASN A 188 -11.75 -4.70 -5.08
CA ASN A 188 -13.20 -4.86 -5.16
C ASN A 188 -13.67 -4.66 -6.60
N TYR A 189 -14.36 -5.67 -7.13
CA TYR A 189 -14.87 -5.71 -8.51
C TYR A 189 -16.39 -5.54 -8.56
N PHE A 190 -17.04 -5.54 -7.41
CA PHE A 190 -18.51 -5.53 -7.31
C PHE A 190 -19.10 -4.15 -7.54
N TRP A 191 -18.54 -3.13 -6.91
CA TRP A 191 -19.12 -1.79 -6.92
C TRP A 191 -18.93 -1.07 -8.24
N THR A 192 -17.99 -1.48 -9.06
CA THR A 192 -17.66 -0.87 -10.36
C THR A 192 -18.17 -1.67 -11.56
N GLU A 193 -18.90 -2.78 -11.36
CA GLU A 193 -19.35 -3.68 -12.45
C GLU A 193 -20.14 -2.95 -13.55
N LYS A 194 -20.80 -1.82 -13.23
CA LYS A 194 -21.63 -1.03 -14.16
C LYS A 194 -21.02 0.31 -14.53
N GLU A 195 -19.85 0.61 -13.96
CA GLU A 195 -19.16 1.88 -14.17
C GLU A 195 -18.23 1.79 -15.38
N LYS A 196 -17.99 2.93 -16.02
CA LYS A 196 -17.07 3.01 -17.17
C LYS A 196 -15.77 3.72 -16.82
N GLU A 197 -15.81 4.50 -15.78
CA GLU A 197 -14.73 5.35 -15.30
C GLU A 197 -13.67 4.54 -14.55
N MET A 198 -14.08 3.39 -13.97
CA MET A 198 -13.23 2.55 -13.15
C MET A 198 -13.59 1.06 -13.35
N ASP A 199 -12.65 0.24 -13.82
CA ASP A 199 -12.88 -1.20 -14.05
C ASP A 199 -13.04 -1.98 -12.73
N PHE A 200 -12.27 -1.62 -11.72
CA PHE A 200 -12.35 -2.16 -10.35
C PHE A 200 -11.66 -1.21 -9.37
N ILE A 201 -12.00 -1.31 -8.10
CA ILE A 201 -11.35 -0.55 -7.04
C ILE A 201 -10.13 -1.35 -6.57
N ALA A 202 -8.93 -0.83 -6.82
CA ALA A 202 -7.69 -1.53 -6.49
C ALA A 202 -7.32 -1.43 -5.00
N ASN A 203 -6.62 -2.42 -4.50
CA ASN A 203 -5.95 -2.37 -3.21
C ASN A 203 -4.85 -1.29 -3.27
N GLY A 204 -4.92 -0.30 -2.37
CA GLY A 204 -4.00 0.85 -2.36
C GLY A 204 -4.62 2.12 -2.94
N GLU A 205 -5.76 2.05 -3.65
CA GLU A 205 -6.48 3.24 -4.11
C GLU A 205 -6.85 4.14 -2.93
N THR A 206 -6.72 5.45 -3.13
CA THR A 206 -7.14 6.46 -2.16
C THR A 206 -8.53 6.98 -2.46
N ALA A 207 -9.31 7.22 -1.43
CA ALA A 207 -10.64 7.77 -1.55
C ALA A 207 -10.94 8.77 -0.43
N VAL A 208 -11.75 9.77 -0.72
CA VAL A 208 -12.24 10.75 0.26
C VAL A 208 -13.72 10.50 0.54
N VAL A 209 -14.10 10.46 1.81
CA VAL A 209 -15.49 10.33 2.22
C VAL A 209 -16.24 11.62 1.87
N ARG A 210 -17.10 11.55 0.88
CA ARG A 210 -17.96 12.68 0.49
C ARG A 210 -19.18 12.80 1.40
N ARG A 211 -19.77 11.65 1.76
CA ARG A 211 -20.98 11.60 2.57
C ARG A 211 -21.10 10.26 3.28
N VAL A 212 -21.49 10.30 4.54
CA VAL A 212 -21.94 9.13 5.31
C VAL A 212 -23.47 9.22 5.37
N ARG A 213 -24.18 8.20 4.87
CA ARG A 213 -25.65 8.20 4.81
C ARG A 213 -26.26 7.45 5.99
N ARG A 214 -25.75 6.27 6.25
CA ARG A 214 -26.31 5.37 7.25
C ARG A 214 -25.25 4.39 7.73
N THR A 215 -25.24 4.14 9.02
CA THR A 215 -24.48 3.05 9.65
C THR A 215 -25.44 1.99 10.16
N ARG A 216 -24.99 0.75 10.15
CA ARG A 216 -25.76 -0.39 10.67
C ARG A 216 -24.87 -1.51 11.14
N GLU A 217 -25.39 -2.33 12.06
CA GLU A 217 -24.74 -3.54 12.51
C GLU A 217 -25.51 -4.76 11.99
N LEU A 218 -24.83 -5.64 11.24
CA LEU A 218 -25.36 -6.89 10.70
C LEU A 218 -24.28 -7.96 10.79
N TYR A 219 -24.66 -9.20 11.05
CA TYR A 219 -23.74 -10.34 11.10
C TYR A 219 -22.63 -10.20 12.14
N GLY A 220 -22.82 -9.33 13.14
CA GLY A 220 -21.78 -8.97 14.10
C GLY A 220 -20.66 -8.10 13.54
N PHE A 221 -20.91 -7.41 12.40
CA PHE A 221 -20.04 -6.41 11.78
C PHE A 221 -20.77 -5.09 11.60
N ARG A 222 -20.01 -4.00 11.50
CA ARG A 222 -20.50 -2.65 11.32
C ARG A 222 -20.27 -2.20 9.89
N PHE A 223 -21.33 -1.69 9.27
CA PHE A 223 -21.31 -1.23 7.88
C PHE A 223 -21.75 0.22 7.79
N ALA A 224 -21.26 0.92 6.77
CA ALA A 224 -21.72 2.25 6.42
C ALA A 224 -22.04 2.35 4.93
N ASP A 225 -23.21 2.92 4.62
CA ASP A 225 -23.54 3.35 3.26
C ASP A 225 -22.92 4.73 3.05
N VAL A 226 -21.96 4.83 2.13
CA VAL A 226 -21.17 6.03 1.91
C VAL A 226 -21.10 6.40 0.44
N THR A 227 -20.87 7.69 0.17
CA THR A 227 -20.39 8.17 -1.12
C THR A 227 -18.90 8.49 -0.97
N LEU A 228 -18.06 7.85 -1.78
CA LEU A 228 -16.63 8.07 -1.85
C LEU A 228 -16.29 8.84 -3.12
N VAL A 229 -15.26 9.69 -3.05
CA VAL A 229 -14.63 10.36 -4.19
C VAL A 229 -13.26 9.74 -4.41
N PHE A 230 -12.95 9.40 -5.65
CA PHE A 230 -11.65 8.86 -6.06
C PHE A 230 -10.89 9.95 -6.85
N PRO A 231 -9.94 10.65 -6.22
CA PRO A 231 -9.24 11.78 -6.86
C PRO A 231 -8.46 11.37 -8.11
N ASP A 232 -7.83 10.20 -8.11
CA ASP A 232 -7.04 9.69 -9.24
C ASP A 232 -7.90 9.34 -10.47
N TYR A 233 -9.23 9.33 -10.32
CA TYR A 233 -10.21 9.08 -11.38
C TYR A 233 -11.06 10.33 -11.68
N ASN A 234 -10.43 11.50 -11.72
CA ASN A 234 -11.09 12.80 -11.96
C ASN A 234 -12.25 13.08 -10.99
N ASP A 235 -12.03 12.83 -9.71
CA ASP A 235 -13.01 12.99 -8.62
C ASP A 235 -14.28 12.16 -8.85
N PHE A 236 -14.13 10.96 -9.43
CA PHE A 236 -15.25 10.05 -9.64
C PHE A 236 -15.94 9.72 -8.31
N GLU A 237 -17.26 9.94 -8.26
CA GLU A 237 -18.07 9.65 -7.07
C GLU A 237 -18.73 8.27 -7.20
N LEU A 238 -18.57 7.44 -6.16
CA LEU A 238 -19.14 6.10 -6.11
C LEU A 238 -19.86 5.86 -4.79
N GLU A 239 -21.10 5.34 -4.88
CA GLU A 239 -21.87 4.90 -3.71
C GLU A 239 -21.54 3.44 -3.40
N VAL A 240 -21.05 3.18 -2.18
CA VAL A 240 -20.66 1.85 -1.74
C VAL A 240 -21.16 1.54 -0.33
N ASN A 241 -21.29 0.26 -0.02
CA ASN A 241 -21.34 -0.20 1.35
C ASN A 241 -19.91 -0.50 1.82
N MET A 242 -19.52 0.01 2.97
CA MET A 242 -18.18 -0.08 3.52
C MET A 242 -18.18 -0.83 4.85
N LEU A 243 -17.17 -1.66 5.07
CA LEU A 243 -16.97 -2.41 6.32
C LEU A 243 -16.13 -1.59 7.30
N LEU A 244 -16.74 -1.08 8.37
CA LEU A 244 -16.10 -0.21 9.36
C LEU A 244 -15.07 -0.93 10.22
N ASP A 245 -15.26 -2.23 10.49
CA ASP A 245 -14.36 -3.00 11.35
C ASP A 245 -12.93 -3.05 10.80
N THR A 246 -12.74 -2.91 9.49
CA THR A 246 -11.40 -2.88 8.89
C THR A 246 -10.61 -1.61 9.19
N LEU A 247 -11.27 -0.50 9.57
CA LEU A 247 -10.60 0.75 9.93
C LEU A 247 -9.65 0.60 11.12
N HIS A 248 -9.98 -0.30 12.04
CA HIS A 248 -9.27 -0.44 13.32
C HIS A 248 -8.45 -1.73 13.47
N THR A 249 -8.60 -2.69 12.56
CA THR A 249 -7.83 -3.94 12.63
C THR A 249 -6.34 -3.72 12.41
N ASP A 250 -5.49 -4.45 13.13
CA ASP A 250 -4.04 -4.45 12.92
C ASP A 250 -3.62 -5.31 11.71
N SER A 251 -4.54 -6.06 11.15
CA SER A 251 -4.32 -6.81 9.90
C SER A 251 -4.42 -5.89 8.67
N PRO A 252 -3.78 -6.23 7.55
CA PRO A 252 -3.86 -5.44 6.31
C PRO A 252 -5.28 -5.26 5.77
N ALA A 253 -6.12 -6.30 5.93
CA ALA A 253 -7.54 -6.34 5.58
C ALA A 253 -8.28 -7.18 6.62
N LEU A 254 -9.56 -7.52 6.39
CA LEU A 254 -10.33 -8.39 7.29
C LEU A 254 -9.63 -9.75 7.42
N PRO A 255 -9.30 -10.20 8.65
CA PRO A 255 -8.67 -11.50 8.87
C PRO A 255 -9.49 -12.64 8.26
N LYS A 256 -8.82 -13.72 7.84
CA LYS A 256 -9.47 -14.86 7.18
C LYS A 256 -10.62 -15.43 8.01
N ALA A 257 -10.44 -15.64 9.32
CA ALA A 257 -11.48 -16.17 10.19
C ALA A 257 -12.73 -15.27 10.23
N GLU A 258 -12.53 -13.95 10.27
CA GLU A 258 -13.62 -12.97 10.24
C GLU A 258 -14.29 -12.91 8.86
N ASN A 259 -13.51 -13.02 7.78
CA ASN A 259 -14.06 -13.08 6.43
C ASN A 259 -14.88 -14.36 6.21
N ASP A 260 -14.44 -15.49 6.75
CA ASP A 260 -15.19 -16.76 6.71
C ASP A 260 -16.48 -16.63 7.54
N ARG A 261 -16.43 -15.98 8.72
CA ARG A 261 -17.62 -15.70 9.53
C ARG A 261 -18.63 -14.85 8.75
N LEU A 262 -18.20 -13.77 8.14
CA LEU A 262 -19.07 -12.94 7.31
C LEU A 262 -19.67 -13.73 6.15
N PHE A 263 -18.86 -14.54 5.46
CA PHE A 263 -19.31 -15.40 4.37
C PHE A 263 -20.46 -16.33 4.81
N TYR A 264 -20.29 -17.07 5.91
CA TYR A 264 -21.30 -18.01 6.38
C TYR A 264 -22.55 -17.29 6.89
N SER A 265 -22.40 -16.17 7.59
CA SER A 265 -23.54 -15.39 8.07
C SER A 265 -24.40 -14.82 6.94
N VAL A 266 -23.77 -14.27 5.90
CA VAL A 266 -24.51 -13.81 4.71
C VAL A 266 -25.13 -14.99 3.94
N LEU A 267 -24.45 -16.14 3.89
CA LEU A 267 -24.97 -17.34 3.21
C LEU A 267 -26.24 -17.88 3.88
N GLU A 268 -26.42 -17.68 5.19
CA GLU A 268 -27.61 -18.08 5.94
C GLU A 268 -28.87 -17.31 5.47
N ASP A 269 -28.75 -16.06 5.07
CA ASP A 269 -29.87 -15.27 4.56
C ASP A 269 -30.45 -15.83 3.23
N TYR A 270 -29.69 -16.66 2.56
CA TYR A 270 -30.09 -17.35 1.32
C TYR A 270 -30.38 -18.84 1.52
N ALA A 271 -30.67 -19.27 2.77
CA ALA A 271 -30.90 -20.71 3.11
C ALA A 271 -32.13 -21.29 2.42
N ASP A 272 -33.12 -20.46 2.10
CA ASP A 272 -34.34 -20.83 1.36
C ASP A 272 -34.08 -21.24 -0.11
N ILE A 273 -32.94 -20.85 -0.67
CA ILE A 273 -32.52 -21.23 -2.02
C ILE A 273 -31.92 -22.64 -1.98
N THR A 274 -32.66 -23.63 -2.44
CA THR A 274 -32.26 -25.03 -2.40
C THR A 274 -31.15 -25.39 -3.39
N VAL A 275 -31.08 -24.69 -4.55
CA VAL A 275 -30.08 -24.92 -5.57
C VAL A 275 -28.76 -24.26 -5.16
N LYS A 276 -27.77 -25.06 -4.78
CA LYS A 276 -26.45 -24.58 -4.27
C LYS A 276 -25.79 -23.54 -5.19
N ARG A 277 -25.83 -23.73 -6.51
CA ARG A 277 -25.24 -22.81 -7.49
C ARG A 277 -25.91 -21.43 -7.46
N GLU A 278 -27.23 -21.39 -7.39
CA GLU A 278 -28.02 -20.15 -7.33
C GLU A 278 -27.82 -19.44 -5.99
N ARG A 279 -27.82 -20.20 -4.90
CA ARG A 279 -27.51 -19.69 -3.56
C ARG A 279 -26.15 -19.01 -3.52
N MET A 280 -25.11 -19.65 -4.04
CA MET A 280 -23.75 -19.07 -4.14
C MET A 280 -23.69 -17.84 -5.04
N LYS A 281 -24.45 -17.83 -6.14
CA LYS A 281 -24.53 -16.66 -7.03
C LYS A 281 -25.15 -15.46 -6.32
N LYS A 282 -26.23 -15.67 -5.57
CA LYS A 282 -26.90 -14.62 -4.79
C LYS A 282 -25.99 -14.06 -3.67
N MET A 283 -25.36 -14.95 -2.91
CA MET A 283 -24.42 -14.57 -1.87
C MET A 283 -23.24 -13.77 -2.42
N LYS A 284 -22.62 -14.19 -3.54
CA LYS A 284 -21.53 -13.44 -4.20
C LYS A 284 -21.96 -12.07 -4.74
N ALA A 285 -23.25 -11.86 -4.98
CA ALA A 285 -23.83 -10.59 -5.40
C ALA A 285 -24.41 -9.77 -4.23
N ASP A 286 -24.17 -10.21 -3.00
CA ASP A 286 -24.66 -9.52 -1.81
C ASP A 286 -23.79 -8.28 -1.50
N PRO A 287 -24.37 -7.08 -1.25
CA PRO A 287 -23.64 -5.85 -1.00
C PRO A 287 -22.85 -5.86 0.32
N TYR A 288 -23.29 -6.63 1.34
CA TYR A 288 -22.57 -6.73 2.62
C TYR A 288 -21.39 -7.69 2.52
N TYR A 289 -21.53 -8.78 1.78
CA TYR A 289 -20.39 -9.64 1.47
C TYR A 289 -19.31 -8.93 0.65
N ASN A 290 -19.73 -8.05 -0.26
CA ASN A 290 -18.85 -7.23 -1.09
C ASN A 290 -18.57 -5.85 -0.50
N ALA A 291 -18.84 -5.63 0.79
CA ALA A 291 -18.55 -4.38 1.44
C ALA A 291 -17.08 -4.00 1.27
N LEU A 292 -16.84 -2.72 0.91
CA LEU A 292 -15.50 -2.23 0.65
C LEU A 292 -14.68 -2.23 1.94
N GLN A 293 -13.53 -2.86 1.92
CA GLN A 293 -12.60 -2.90 3.03
C GLN A 293 -11.60 -1.75 2.89
N VAL A 294 -11.50 -0.92 3.91
CA VAL A 294 -10.70 0.30 3.89
C VAL A 294 -9.94 0.51 5.20
N LYS A 295 -8.95 1.39 5.15
CA LYS A 295 -8.23 1.93 6.30
C LYS A 295 -8.15 3.45 6.17
N TYR A 296 -7.90 4.15 7.29
CA TYR A 296 -7.51 5.54 7.19
C TYR A 296 -6.14 5.67 6.50
N ALA A 297 -5.95 6.74 5.76
CA ALA A 297 -4.80 6.93 4.89
C ALA A 297 -3.87 8.10 5.30
N TYR A 298 -4.00 8.63 6.52
CA TYR A 298 -3.07 9.65 7.04
C TYR A 298 -1.73 9.04 7.45
N ALA A 299 -1.77 7.78 7.92
CA ALA A 299 -0.60 6.98 8.23
C ALA A 299 -0.76 5.57 7.66
N VAL A 300 0.28 5.09 6.99
CA VAL A 300 0.28 3.79 6.31
C VAL A 300 1.58 3.03 6.57
N THR A 301 1.58 1.74 6.28
CA THR A 301 2.83 0.97 6.24
C THR A 301 3.64 1.29 4.99
N CYS A 302 4.95 1.12 5.04
CA CYS A 302 5.82 1.35 3.89
C CYS A 302 5.42 0.52 2.66
N HIS A 303 4.96 -0.73 2.84
CA HIS A 303 4.42 -1.54 1.74
C HIS A 303 3.22 -0.90 1.06
N LYS A 304 2.36 -0.22 1.83
CA LYS A 304 1.20 0.51 1.29
C LYS A 304 1.58 1.84 0.66
N ALA A 305 2.69 2.44 1.08
CA ALA A 305 3.23 3.65 0.49
C ALA A 305 4.02 3.39 -0.80
N GLN A 306 4.35 2.13 -1.10
CA GLN A 306 5.10 1.77 -2.31
C GLN A 306 4.32 2.16 -3.57
N GLY A 307 5.00 2.74 -4.55
CA GLY A 307 4.38 3.34 -5.74
C GLY A 307 3.87 4.78 -5.56
N GLY A 308 3.50 5.20 -4.33
CA GLY A 308 3.08 6.57 -4.02
C GLY A 308 4.24 7.54 -3.78
N GLN A 309 3.96 8.83 -3.87
CA GLN A 309 4.90 9.92 -3.56
C GLN A 309 4.16 11.08 -2.91
N TRP A 310 4.80 11.72 -1.92
CA TRP A 310 4.23 12.85 -1.17
C TRP A 310 5.27 13.95 -0.99
N LYS A 311 4.81 15.17 -0.93
CA LYS A 311 5.67 16.32 -0.65
C LYS A 311 6.30 16.24 0.75
N ASN A 312 5.50 15.85 1.75
CA ASN A 312 5.94 15.71 3.13
C ASN A 312 5.75 14.27 3.61
N VAL A 313 6.85 13.61 3.97
CA VAL A 313 6.84 12.26 4.52
C VAL A 313 7.37 12.27 5.95
N PHE A 314 6.57 11.81 6.89
CA PHE A 314 6.94 11.61 8.29
C PHE A 314 7.27 10.13 8.49
N LEU A 315 8.55 9.84 8.70
CA LEU A 315 9.02 8.46 8.77
C LEU A 315 9.27 8.04 10.22
N ASP A 316 8.47 7.09 10.70
CA ASP A 316 8.63 6.48 12.01
C ASP A 316 9.10 5.02 11.87
N GLN A 317 10.37 4.78 12.14
CA GLN A 317 10.94 3.43 12.15
C GLN A 317 10.57 2.61 13.40
N GLY A 318 10.02 3.27 14.43
CA GLY A 318 9.77 2.64 15.72
C GLY A 318 11.05 2.34 16.50
N TYR A 319 10.93 1.52 17.55
CA TYR A 319 12.07 1.07 18.32
C TYR A 319 12.87 0.03 17.53
N MET A 320 14.19 0.24 17.43
CA MET A 320 15.11 -0.62 16.72
C MET A 320 16.00 -1.40 17.70
N THR A 321 16.16 -2.69 17.46
CA THR A 321 17.12 -3.57 18.12
C THR A 321 17.98 -4.25 17.06
N ASP A 322 19.10 -4.82 17.46
CA ASP A 322 20.02 -5.52 16.54
C ASP A 322 19.33 -6.65 15.75
N GLU A 323 18.29 -7.28 16.32
CA GLU A 323 17.49 -8.31 15.66
C GLU A 323 16.73 -7.82 14.42
N TYR A 324 16.48 -6.50 14.34
CA TYR A 324 15.81 -5.88 13.19
C TYR A 324 16.79 -5.42 12.10
N LEU A 325 18.10 -5.54 12.32
CA LEU A 325 19.13 -5.21 11.33
C LEU A 325 19.23 -6.33 10.31
N THR A 326 18.43 -6.23 9.28
CA THR A 326 18.34 -7.21 8.21
C THR A 326 18.31 -6.48 6.86
N PRO A 327 18.61 -7.12 5.73
CA PRO A 327 18.44 -6.53 4.41
C PRO A 327 17.04 -5.93 4.18
N ASP A 328 16.01 -6.54 4.76
CA ASP A 328 14.62 -6.03 4.67
C ASP A 328 14.45 -4.68 5.36
N TYR A 329 15.13 -4.44 6.47
CA TYR A 329 15.10 -3.12 7.12
C TYR A 329 15.75 -2.05 6.24
N PHE A 330 16.86 -2.36 5.56
CA PHE A 330 17.53 -1.42 4.64
C PHE A 330 16.65 -1.15 3.42
N ARG A 331 16.01 -2.16 2.84
CA ARG A 331 15.02 -2.00 1.78
C ARG A 331 13.82 -1.18 2.24
N TRP A 332 13.37 -1.41 3.47
CA TRP A 332 12.29 -0.63 4.08
C TRP A 332 12.66 0.85 4.19
N LEU A 333 13.85 1.16 4.72
CA LEU A 333 14.36 2.53 4.80
C LEU A 333 14.47 3.17 3.40
N TYR A 334 15.12 2.47 2.48
CA TYR A 334 15.28 2.96 1.11
C TYR A 334 13.94 3.25 0.45
N THR A 335 12.98 2.31 0.54
CA THR A 335 11.64 2.51 0.00
C THR A 335 10.95 3.70 0.64
N ALA A 336 11.01 3.84 1.96
CA ALA A 336 10.37 4.94 2.69
C ALA A 336 11.01 6.30 2.35
N PHE A 337 12.32 6.39 2.26
CA PHE A 337 13.03 7.62 1.86
C PHE A 337 12.61 8.11 0.48
N THR A 338 12.50 7.18 -0.47
CA THR A 338 12.13 7.49 -1.86
C THR A 338 10.67 7.90 -2.06
N ARG A 339 9.85 7.90 -0.99
CA ARG A 339 8.45 8.39 -1.04
C ARG A 339 8.38 9.92 -0.96
N ALA A 340 9.37 10.59 -0.36
CA ALA A 340 9.36 12.03 -0.21
C ALA A 340 9.85 12.73 -1.49
N THR A 341 9.09 13.72 -1.95
CA THR A 341 9.45 14.59 -3.08
C THR A 341 9.88 15.98 -2.62
N GLY A 342 9.54 16.40 -1.41
CA GLY A 342 9.89 17.69 -0.81
C GLY A 342 10.67 17.53 0.47
N THR A 343 10.01 17.19 1.59
CA THR A 343 10.66 17.09 2.90
C THR A 343 10.43 15.72 3.55
N LEU A 344 11.51 15.13 4.04
CA LEU A 344 11.49 13.91 4.85
C LEU A 344 11.74 14.26 6.33
N TYR A 345 10.78 13.94 7.19
CA TYR A 345 10.88 14.11 8.64
C TYR A 345 11.18 12.77 9.30
N LEU A 346 12.30 12.66 9.98
CA LEU A 346 12.72 11.48 10.73
C LEU A 346 12.17 11.57 12.16
N VAL A 347 11.08 10.87 12.45
CA VAL A 347 10.38 10.96 13.72
C VAL A 347 11.04 10.09 14.78
N ASN A 348 11.50 10.71 15.87
CA ASN A 348 12.13 10.05 17.01
C ASN A 348 13.31 9.12 16.63
N TYR A 349 14.11 9.50 15.64
CA TYR A 349 15.32 8.74 15.30
C TYR A 349 16.38 8.86 16.41
N PRO A 350 17.09 7.79 16.75
CA PRO A 350 18.14 7.82 17.75
C PRO A 350 19.33 8.69 17.28
N GLU A 351 19.91 9.48 18.22
CA GLU A 351 21.02 10.39 17.91
C GLU A 351 22.22 9.65 17.28
N GLU A 352 22.45 8.42 17.70
CA GLU A 352 23.54 7.57 17.17
C GLU A 352 23.39 7.24 15.67
N GLN A 353 22.20 7.34 15.13
CA GLN A 353 21.91 7.10 13.72
C GLN A 353 22.04 8.38 12.86
N ILE A 354 22.11 9.55 13.47
CA ILE A 354 22.13 10.86 12.78
C ILE A 354 23.57 11.39 12.69
N VAL A 355 23.95 11.91 11.51
CA VAL A 355 25.25 12.52 11.24
C VAL A 355 25.14 13.78 10.39
#